data_111355efaf7e361e1bafe8a0e639657a
#
_entry.id   111355efaf7e361e1bafe8a0e639657a
#
_cell.length_a   1.000
_cell.length_b   1.000
_cell.length_c   1.000
_cell.angle_alpha   90.00
_cell.angle_beta   90.00
_cell.angle_gamma   90.00
#
_symmetry.space_group_name_H-M   'P 1'
#
loop_
_entity.id
_entity.type
_entity.pdbx_description
1 polymer ?
#
loop_
_entity_poly.entity_id
_entity_poly.type
_entity_poly.pdbx_seq_one_letter_code
_entity_poly.pdbx_strand_id
1 'polypeptide(L)'
;MSSAVPAPQRIELSPAVKAILDADTPKSQLLRHYLRFSDAIIAPDPAGIDGVVTPDARFHELEAIGYPRGPEGFKIFRRQVNAAIPDEHIFFNAVRFEGDDIIEADLDISATHTGEDFMGIRATGRKIRFGVLARGRFVDGKLAERWDRADFEDIKRQLTGPVR
;
A
#
# COMPACT_ATOMS: atom_id res chain seq x y z
N MET A 1 -30.90 14.22 0.20
CA MET A 1 -30.21 13.13 -0.53
C MET A 1 -28.79 13.01 -0.02
N SER A 2 -28.48 11.90 0.53
CA SER A 2 -27.09 11.63 0.90
C SER A 2 -26.30 11.42 -0.40
N SER A 3 -25.34 12.31 -0.68
CA SER A 3 -24.30 11.98 -1.62
C SER A 3 -23.65 10.68 -1.16
N ALA A 4 -23.53 9.69 -2.03
CA ALA A 4 -22.81 8.48 -1.69
C ALA A 4 -21.39 8.85 -1.28
N VAL A 5 -21.08 8.72 0.00
CA VAL A 5 -19.71 8.84 0.47
C VAL A 5 -18.95 7.66 -0.13
N PRO A 6 -17.82 7.89 -0.84
CA PRO A 6 -17.02 6.78 -1.32
C PRO A 6 -16.72 5.83 -0.17
N ALA A 7 -16.78 4.52 -0.42
CA ALA A 7 -16.40 3.54 0.58
C ALA A 7 -15.00 3.91 1.11
N PRO A 8 -14.79 3.99 2.44
CA PRO A 8 -13.46 4.30 2.96
C PRO A 8 -12.48 3.24 2.51
N GLN A 9 -11.25 3.65 2.25
CA GLN A 9 -10.14 2.72 2.04
C GLN A 9 -10.06 1.79 3.25
N ARG A 10 -9.85 0.50 3.01
CA ARG A 10 -9.87 -0.50 4.07
C ARG A 10 -8.68 -1.43 4.00
N ILE A 11 -8.24 -1.80 5.19
CA ILE A 11 -7.26 -2.85 5.40
C ILE A 11 -7.98 -4.02 6.04
N GLU A 12 -7.82 -5.21 5.47
CA GLU A 12 -8.42 -6.43 5.94
C GLU A 12 -7.35 -7.51 6.11
N LEU A 13 -7.46 -8.30 7.16
CA LEU A 13 -6.48 -9.34 7.50
C LEU A 13 -7.10 -10.72 7.34
N SER A 14 -6.35 -11.64 6.73
CA SER A 14 -6.73 -13.05 6.72
C SER A 14 -6.72 -13.63 8.14
N PRO A 15 -7.40 -14.76 8.38
CA PRO A 15 -7.34 -15.41 9.68
C PRO A 15 -5.92 -15.74 10.14
N ALA A 16 -5.04 -16.15 9.22
CA ALA A 16 -3.64 -16.44 9.54
C ALA A 16 -2.89 -15.20 10.01
N VAL A 17 -3.10 -14.06 9.37
CA VAL A 17 -2.47 -12.79 9.76
C VAL A 17 -3.03 -12.29 11.09
N LYS A 18 -4.34 -12.41 11.31
CA LYS A 18 -4.97 -12.09 12.60
C LYS A 18 -4.38 -12.90 13.74
N ALA A 19 -4.14 -14.19 13.51
CA ALA A 19 -3.55 -15.07 14.52
C ALA A 19 -2.14 -14.60 14.93
N ILE A 20 -1.34 -14.15 13.98
CA ILE A 20 -0.02 -13.60 14.27
C ILE A 20 -0.16 -12.32 15.12
N LEU A 21 -1.09 -11.45 14.75
CA LEU A 21 -1.33 -10.20 15.49
C LEU A 21 -1.75 -10.48 16.94
N ASP A 22 -2.63 -11.45 17.14
CA ASP A 22 -3.20 -11.79 18.44
C ASP A 22 -2.23 -12.57 19.34
N ALA A 23 -1.19 -13.16 18.79
CA ALA A 23 -0.22 -13.97 19.53
C ALA A 23 0.65 -13.17 20.51
N ASP A 24 0.70 -11.85 20.35
CA ASP A 24 1.44 -10.92 21.23
C ASP A 24 2.91 -11.30 21.40
N THR A 25 3.58 -11.53 20.28
CA THR A 25 5.00 -11.86 20.20
C THR A 25 5.78 -10.68 19.59
N PRO A 26 7.13 -10.73 19.54
CA PRO A 26 7.90 -9.74 18.78
C PRO A 26 7.47 -9.61 17.32
N LYS A 27 7.06 -10.71 16.68
CA LYS A 27 6.51 -10.69 15.32
C LYS A 27 5.18 -9.94 15.25
N SER A 28 4.32 -10.09 16.26
CA SER A 28 3.08 -9.32 16.37
C SER A 28 3.38 -7.82 16.43
N GLN A 29 4.41 -7.42 17.15
CA GLN A 29 4.81 -6.02 17.28
C GLN A 29 5.29 -5.46 15.93
N LEU A 30 6.09 -6.22 15.20
CA LEU A 30 6.54 -5.82 13.86
C LEU A 30 5.35 -5.70 12.89
N LEU A 31 4.41 -6.62 12.97
CA LEU A 31 3.18 -6.55 12.18
C LEU A 31 2.36 -5.30 12.54
N ARG A 32 2.26 -4.94 13.82
CA ARG A 32 1.57 -3.71 14.25
C ARG A 32 2.22 -2.47 13.66
N HIS A 33 3.55 -2.41 13.61
CA HIS A 33 4.26 -1.31 12.97
C HIS A 33 3.93 -1.22 11.48
N TYR A 34 3.89 -2.36 10.80
CA TYR A 34 3.52 -2.41 9.38
C TYR A 34 2.07 -1.96 9.16
N LEU A 35 1.15 -2.39 10.01
CA LEU A 35 -0.26 -2.00 9.91
C LEU A 35 -0.45 -0.51 10.17
N ARG A 36 0.28 0.06 11.11
CA ARG A 36 0.25 1.51 11.36
C ARG A 36 0.76 2.29 10.15
N PHE A 37 1.82 1.82 9.52
CA PHE A 37 2.28 2.36 8.25
C PHE A 37 1.20 2.26 7.17
N SER A 38 0.56 1.11 7.04
CA SER A 38 -0.50 0.88 6.05
C SER A 38 -1.70 1.80 6.26
N ASP A 39 -2.12 2.03 7.50
CA ASP A 39 -3.18 2.99 7.81
C ASP A 39 -2.83 4.40 7.37
N ALA A 40 -1.58 4.80 7.55
CA ALA A 40 -1.12 6.14 7.16
C ALA A 40 -1.13 6.33 5.64
N ILE A 41 -0.80 5.30 4.86
CA ILE A 41 -0.73 5.42 3.40
C ILE A 41 -2.10 5.47 2.73
N ILE A 42 -3.13 4.86 3.35
CA ILE A 42 -4.49 4.91 2.81
C ILE A 42 -5.31 6.08 3.36
N ALA A 43 -4.77 6.82 4.31
CA ALA A 43 -5.44 8.01 4.83
C ALA A 43 -5.59 9.06 3.72
N PRO A 44 -6.71 9.82 3.70
CA PRO A 44 -6.91 10.85 2.67
C PRO A 44 -5.79 11.88 2.63
N ASP A 45 -5.22 12.23 3.77
CA ASP A 45 -4.07 13.13 3.88
C ASP A 45 -2.80 12.31 4.13
N PRO A 46 -1.85 12.29 3.18
CA PRO A 46 -0.61 11.55 3.35
C PRO A 46 0.38 12.18 4.34
N ALA A 47 0.05 13.30 4.95
CA ALA A 47 0.94 13.96 5.94
C ALA A 47 1.29 13.03 7.11
N GLY A 48 0.41 12.10 7.48
CA GLY A 48 0.67 11.12 8.53
C GLY A 48 1.83 10.16 8.25
N ILE A 49 2.28 10.09 7.00
CA ILE A 49 3.41 9.24 6.59
C ILE A 49 4.69 9.65 7.34
N ASP A 50 4.90 10.94 7.58
CA ASP A 50 6.09 11.41 8.30
C ASP A 50 6.22 10.81 9.71
N GLY A 51 5.11 10.45 10.33
CA GLY A 51 5.11 9.84 11.66
C GLY A 51 5.41 8.34 11.68
N VAL A 52 5.38 7.68 10.53
CA VAL A 52 5.52 6.21 10.42
C VAL A 52 6.70 5.77 9.54
N VAL A 53 7.48 6.72 9.01
CA VAL A 53 8.69 6.43 8.24
C VAL A 53 9.87 7.20 8.83
N THR A 54 11.08 6.67 8.64
CA THR A 54 12.29 7.40 9.04
C THR A 54 12.56 8.54 8.06
N PRO A 55 13.25 9.63 8.49
CA PRO A 55 13.54 10.75 7.59
C PRO A 55 14.37 10.37 6.36
N ASP A 56 15.18 9.32 6.47
CA ASP A 56 16.05 8.81 5.40
C ASP A 56 15.50 7.54 4.74
N ALA A 57 14.21 7.27 4.91
CA ALA A 57 13.59 6.07 4.36
C ALA A 57 13.81 5.92 2.86
N ARG A 58 14.04 4.68 2.42
CA ARG A 58 14.26 4.33 1.01
C ARG A 58 13.07 3.58 0.44
N PHE A 59 12.62 3.99 -0.72
CA PHE A 59 11.53 3.36 -1.48
C PHE A 59 12.08 2.99 -2.85
N HIS A 60 12.63 1.79 -2.97
CA HIS A 60 13.49 1.42 -4.09
C HIS A 60 12.80 1.51 -5.45
N GLU A 61 11.55 1.04 -5.56
CA GLU A 61 10.83 1.03 -6.83
C GLU A 61 10.48 2.45 -7.28
N LEU A 62 10.15 3.33 -6.35
CA LEU A 62 9.84 4.73 -6.65
C LEU A 62 11.09 5.50 -7.08
N GLU A 63 12.21 5.28 -6.40
CA GLU A 63 13.48 5.90 -6.79
C GLU A 63 13.90 5.45 -8.19
N ALA A 64 13.69 4.18 -8.52
CA ALA A 64 14.04 3.60 -9.81
C ALA A 64 13.26 4.24 -10.97
N ILE A 65 12.06 4.75 -10.72
CA ILE A 65 11.22 5.39 -11.75
C ILE A 65 11.20 6.91 -11.65
N GLY A 66 12.08 7.49 -10.84
CA GLY A 66 12.35 8.93 -10.85
C GLY A 66 11.66 9.76 -9.77
N TYR A 67 10.98 9.14 -8.82
CA TYR A 67 10.45 9.89 -7.67
C TYR A 67 11.58 10.37 -6.76
N PRO A 68 11.41 11.51 -6.08
CA PRO A 68 12.40 11.96 -5.08
C PRO A 68 12.64 10.91 -4.01
N ARG A 69 13.86 10.88 -3.48
CA ARG A 69 14.21 9.98 -2.39
C ARG A 69 13.47 10.37 -1.10
N GLY A 70 13.21 9.37 -0.26
CA GLY A 70 12.67 9.59 1.07
C GLY A 70 11.16 9.77 1.12
N PRO A 71 10.67 10.25 2.28
CA PRO A 71 9.23 10.38 2.52
C PRO A 71 8.50 11.28 1.51
N GLU A 72 9.16 12.31 1.00
CA GLU A 72 8.53 13.24 0.04
C GLU A 72 8.12 12.54 -1.25
N GLY A 73 9.00 11.72 -1.83
CA GLY A 73 8.67 10.97 -3.04
C GLY A 73 7.51 10.00 -2.80
N PHE A 74 7.50 9.36 -1.64
CA PHE A 74 6.44 8.44 -1.29
C PHE A 74 5.10 9.18 -1.07
N LYS A 75 5.11 10.34 -0.44
CA LYS A 75 3.90 11.16 -0.28
C LYS A 75 3.33 11.60 -1.62
N ILE A 76 4.18 12.02 -2.57
CA ILE A 76 3.76 12.37 -3.93
C ILE A 76 3.08 11.17 -4.58
N PHE A 77 3.70 10.01 -4.52
CA PHE A 77 3.15 8.76 -5.07
C PHE A 77 1.80 8.42 -4.44
N ARG A 78 1.67 8.47 -3.12
CA ARG A 78 0.42 8.14 -2.45
C ARG A 78 -0.71 9.12 -2.76
N ARG A 79 -0.41 10.42 -2.92
CA ARG A 79 -1.41 11.37 -3.39
C ARG A 79 -1.96 10.99 -4.74
N GLN A 80 -1.09 10.59 -5.67
CA GLN A 80 -1.49 10.16 -7.02
C GLN A 80 -2.35 8.89 -6.95
N VAL A 81 -1.93 7.90 -6.18
CA VAL A 81 -2.69 6.65 -6.02
C VAL A 81 -4.05 6.92 -5.39
N ASN A 82 -4.09 7.68 -4.30
CA ASN A 82 -5.34 7.97 -3.60
C ASN A 82 -6.31 8.78 -4.46
N ALA A 83 -5.80 9.65 -5.31
CA ALA A 83 -6.62 10.41 -6.25
C ALA A 83 -7.16 9.55 -7.40
N ALA A 84 -6.40 8.56 -7.85
CA ALA A 84 -6.75 7.71 -8.98
C ALA A 84 -7.73 6.58 -8.59
N ILE A 85 -7.45 5.92 -7.46
CA ILE A 85 -8.21 4.75 -6.98
C ILE A 85 -8.65 4.96 -5.52
N PRO A 86 -9.61 5.89 -5.28
CA PRO A 86 -9.95 6.34 -3.93
C PRO A 86 -10.59 5.27 -3.03
N ASP A 87 -11.07 4.18 -3.61
CA ASP A 87 -11.72 3.07 -2.89
C ASP A 87 -10.77 1.88 -2.66
N GLU A 88 -9.47 2.11 -2.69
CA GLU A 88 -8.47 1.04 -2.51
C GLU A 88 -8.75 0.20 -1.28
N HIS A 89 -8.79 -1.12 -1.47
CA HIS A 89 -8.93 -2.12 -0.42
C HIS A 89 -7.68 -3.00 -0.43
N ILE A 90 -7.04 -3.14 0.72
CA ILE A 90 -5.82 -3.92 0.87
C ILE A 90 -6.11 -5.12 1.77
N PHE A 91 -5.99 -6.32 1.19
CA PHE A 91 -6.17 -7.57 1.90
C PHE A 91 -4.81 -8.21 2.17
N PHE A 92 -4.51 -8.47 3.43
CA PHE A 92 -3.28 -9.15 3.83
C PHE A 92 -3.53 -10.65 3.81
N ASN A 93 -3.03 -11.33 2.77
CA ASN A 93 -3.14 -12.79 2.65
C ASN A 93 -2.24 -13.51 3.64
N ALA A 94 -0.99 -13.07 3.71
CA ALA A 94 0.03 -13.68 4.52
C ALA A 94 1.13 -12.68 4.83
N VAL A 95 1.88 -12.93 5.89
CA VAL A 95 3.10 -12.19 6.20
C VAL A 95 4.22 -13.16 6.53
N ARG A 96 5.44 -12.77 6.19
CA ARG A 96 6.66 -13.51 6.52
C ARG A 96 7.63 -12.54 7.18
N PHE A 97 8.52 -13.09 7.98
CA PHE A 97 9.47 -12.31 8.75
C PHE A 97 10.89 -12.76 8.44
N GLU A 98 11.80 -11.79 8.38
CA GLU A 98 13.23 -12.06 8.22
C GLU A 98 13.97 -11.29 9.29
N GLY A 99 14.60 -12.01 10.21
CA GLY A 99 15.19 -11.40 11.39
C GLY A 99 14.14 -10.71 12.26
N ASP A 100 14.57 -9.66 12.96
CA ASP A 100 13.70 -8.94 13.91
C ASP A 100 13.10 -7.67 13.33
N ASP A 101 13.51 -7.27 12.13
CA ASP A 101 13.22 -5.94 11.59
C ASP A 101 12.59 -5.96 10.19
N ILE A 102 12.51 -7.10 9.52
CA ILE A 102 11.94 -7.19 8.17
C ILE A 102 10.67 -8.01 8.16
N ILE A 103 9.63 -7.45 7.55
CA ILE A 103 8.36 -8.11 7.29
C ILE A 103 8.04 -8.03 5.80
N GLU A 104 7.62 -9.15 5.21
CA GLU A 104 7.12 -9.20 3.86
C GLU A 104 5.63 -9.54 3.89
N ALA A 105 4.82 -8.69 3.31
CA ALA A 105 3.39 -8.88 3.23
C ALA A 105 2.98 -9.30 1.81
N ASP A 106 2.19 -10.36 1.72
CA ASP A 106 1.52 -10.78 0.50
C ASP A 106 0.15 -10.11 0.49
N LEU A 107 -0.01 -9.11 -0.37
CA LEU A 107 -1.18 -8.25 -0.43
C LEU A 107 -1.99 -8.52 -1.67
N ASP A 108 -3.31 -8.47 -1.52
CA ASP A 108 -4.27 -8.47 -2.61
C ASP A 108 -4.98 -7.12 -2.58
N ILE A 109 -4.83 -6.34 -3.64
CA ILE A 109 -5.36 -4.99 -3.72
C ILE A 109 -6.48 -4.96 -4.74
N SER A 110 -7.62 -4.37 -4.35
CA SER A 110 -8.74 -4.13 -5.25
C SER A 110 -9.16 -2.68 -5.17
N ALA A 111 -9.57 -2.12 -6.30
CA ALA A 111 -9.94 -0.72 -6.39
C ALA A 111 -10.75 -0.46 -7.66
N THR A 112 -11.31 0.74 -7.76
CA THR A 112 -12.00 1.22 -8.95
C THR A 112 -11.32 2.50 -9.45
N HIS A 113 -10.95 2.53 -10.72
CA HIS A 113 -10.27 3.67 -11.33
C HIS A 113 -11.29 4.77 -11.69
N THR A 114 -11.73 5.53 -10.71
CA THR A 114 -12.76 6.56 -10.86
C THR A 114 -12.24 7.98 -10.72
N GLY A 115 -11.04 8.15 -10.25
CA GLY A 115 -10.45 9.47 -9.97
C GLY A 115 -9.58 9.99 -11.10
N GLU A 116 -8.40 10.38 -10.77
CA GLU A 116 -7.42 10.94 -11.71
C GLU A 116 -6.69 9.85 -12.51
N ASP A 117 -5.74 10.27 -13.34
CA ASP A 117 -4.93 9.35 -14.13
C ASP A 117 -4.16 8.38 -13.24
N PHE A 118 -4.14 7.12 -13.65
CA PHE A 118 -3.39 6.07 -12.98
C PHE A 118 -2.44 5.43 -13.98
N MET A 119 -1.14 5.46 -13.69
CA MET A 119 -0.10 4.95 -14.59
C MET A 119 -0.18 5.58 -16.00
N GLY A 120 -0.54 6.87 -16.06
CA GLY A 120 -0.69 7.60 -17.32
C GLY A 120 -2.01 7.31 -18.06
N ILE A 121 -2.93 6.55 -17.46
CA ILE A 121 -4.19 6.16 -18.07
C ILE A 121 -5.32 6.96 -17.42
N ARG A 122 -6.14 7.63 -18.23
CA ARG A 122 -7.32 8.39 -17.76
C ARG A 122 -8.32 7.47 -17.06
N ALA A 123 -9.09 8.02 -16.14
CA ALA A 123 -10.09 7.28 -15.39
C ALA A 123 -10.97 6.42 -16.31
N THR A 124 -10.97 5.12 -16.07
CA THR A 124 -11.69 4.14 -16.89
C THR A 124 -13.01 3.72 -16.27
N GLY A 125 -13.22 3.98 -14.99
CA GLY A 125 -14.35 3.44 -14.23
C GLY A 125 -14.23 1.95 -13.95
N ARG A 126 -13.14 1.30 -14.34
CA ARG A 126 -12.97 -0.14 -14.21
C ARG A 126 -12.52 -0.53 -12.82
N LYS A 127 -13.00 -1.69 -12.39
CA LYS A 127 -12.45 -2.37 -11.20
C LYS A 127 -11.17 -3.08 -11.60
N ILE A 128 -10.16 -2.95 -10.74
CA ILE A 128 -8.88 -3.64 -10.90
C ILE A 128 -8.57 -4.44 -9.64
N ARG A 129 -7.84 -5.52 -9.83
CA ARG A 129 -7.34 -6.34 -8.73
C ARG A 129 -5.94 -6.83 -9.07
N PHE A 130 -5.02 -6.69 -8.11
CA PHE A 130 -3.63 -7.10 -8.33
C PHE A 130 -2.97 -7.47 -7.02
N GLY A 131 -1.95 -8.34 -7.13
CA GLY A 131 -1.13 -8.74 -6.00
C GLY A 131 0.09 -7.84 -5.86
N VAL A 132 0.52 -7.63 -4.62
CA VAL A 132 1.77 -6.95 -4.29
C VAL A 132 2.50 -7.75 -3.23
N LEU A 133 3.79 -8.02 -3.45
CA LEU A 133 4.69 -8.45 -2.38
C LEU A 133 5.40 -7.20 -1.88
N ALA A 134 5.07 -6.79 -0.66
CA ALA A 134 5.59 -5.58 -0.06
C ALA A 134 6.50 -5.94 1.11
N ARG A 135 7.79 -5.65 0.97
CA ARG A 135 8.80 -5.95 1.97
C ARG A 135 9.28 -4.67 2.62
N GLY A 136 9.24 -4.63 3.94
CA GLY A 136 9.64 -3.45 4.70
C GLY A 136 10.61 -3.78 5.81
N ARG A 137 11.62 -2.91 6.00
CA ARG A 137 12.53 -2.94 7.14
C ARG A 137 12.15 -1.79 8.06
N PHE A 138 12.01 -2.10 9.34
CA PHE A 138 11.57 -1.14 10.36
C PHE A 138 12.69 -0.86 11.35
N VAL A 139 12.81 0.40 11.76
CA VAL A 139 13.75 0.87 12.77
C VAL A 139 12.95 1.69 13.78
N ASP A 140 13.00 1.32 15.05
CA ASP A 140 12.27 1.98 16.13
C ASP A 140 10.78 2.19 15.80
N GLY A 141 10.15 1.20 15.19
CA GLY A 141 8.74 1.20 14.84
C GLY A 141 8.39 1.97 13.58
N LYS A 142 9.36 2.52 12.86
CA LYS A 142 9.15 3.29 11.63
C LYS A 142 9.75 2.56 10.43
N LEU A 143 9.09 2.68 9.28
CA LEU A 143 9.60 2.12 8.04
C LEU A 143 10.87 2.87 7.62
N ALA A 144 11.96 2.14 7.43
CA ALA A 144 13.24 2.69 7.00
C ALA A 144 13.58 2.34 5.55
N GLU A 145 13.02 1.23 5.05
CA GLU A 145 13.32 0.77 3.70
C GLU A 145 12.18 -0.11 3.18
N ARG A 146 11.82 0.06 1.91
CA ARG A 146 10.72 -0.69 1.30
C ARG A 146 11.08 -1.17 -0.09
N TRP A 147 10.72 -2.42 -0.37
CA TRP A 147 10.79 -3.04 -1.68
C TRP A 147 9.42 -3.60 -2.02
N ASP A 148 8.88 -3.25 -3.18
CA ASP A 148 7.60 -3.73 -3.65
C ASP A 148 7.77 -4.48 -4.96
N ARG A 149 6.97 -5.55 -5.14
CA ARG A 149 6.83 -6.23 -6.41
C ARG A 149 5.37 -6.33 -6.78
N ALA A 150 5.03 -5.80 -7.95
CA ALA A 150 3.70 -5.89 -8.53
C ALA A 150 3.82 -6.08 -10.04
N ASP A 151 2.83 -6.72 -10.64
CA ASP A 151 2.76 -6.89 -12.10
C ASP A 151 2.07 -5.66 -12.71
N PHE A 152 2.85 -4.63 -13.00
CA PHE A 152 2.33 -3.39 -13.57
C PHE A 152 1.75 -3.59 -14.98
N GLU A 153 2.28 -4.55 -15.75
CA GLU A 153 1.73 -4.86 -17.07
C GLU A 153 0.34 -5.45 -16.97
N ASP A 154 0.09 -6.28 -15.96
CA ASP A 154 -1.24 -6.83 -15.72
C ASP A 154 -2.22 -5.73 -15.33
N ILE A 155 -1.81 -4.79 -14.47
CA ILE A 155 -2.65 -3.64 -14.10
C ILE A 155 -3.03 -2.85 -15.34
N LYS A 156 -2.08 -2.55 -16.21
CA LYS A 156 -2.34 -1.85 -17.48
C LYS A 156 -3.31 -2.62 -18.35
N ARG A 157 -3.15 -3.94 -18.46
CA ARG A 157 -4.07 -4.78 -19.24
C ARG A 157 -5.50 -4.69 -18.71
N GLN A 158 -5.68 -4.70 -17.39
CA GLN A 158 -7.00 -4.55 -16.77
C GLN A 158 -7.62 -3.19 -17.09
N LEU A 159 -6.82 -2.15 -17.16
CA LEU A 159 -7.29 -0.79 -17.43
C LEU A 159 -7.55 -0.53 -18.91
N THR A 160 -6.84 -1.16 -19.82
CA THR A 160 -6.87 -0.85 -21.26
C THR A 160 -7.37 -1.99 -22.13
N GLY A 161 -7.42 -3.21 -21.60
CA GLY A 161 -7.84 -4.38 -22.36
C GLY A 161 -9.36 -4.44 -22.60
N PRO A 162 -9.83 -5.45 -23.36
CA PRO A 162 -11.25 -5.63 -23.57
C PRO A 162 -12.00 -5.84 -22.26
N VAL A 163 -13.20 -5.26 -22.16
CA VAL A 163 -14.11 -5.51 -21.03
C VAL A 163 -14.67 -6.92 -21.20
N ARG A 164 -14.52 -7.74 -20.17
CA ARG A 164 -15.07 -9.08 -20.14
C ARG A 164 -16.45 -9.10 -19.51
#